data_f2e1d56fb5adc61daabbb63db716b608
#
_entry.id   f2e1d56fb5adc61daabbb63db716b608
#
_cell.length_a   1.000
_cell.length_b   1.000
_cell.length_c   1.000
_cell.angle_alpha   90.00
_cell.angle_beta   90.00
_cell.angle_gamma   90.00
#
_symmetry.space_group_name_H-M   'P 1'
#
loop_
_entity.id
_entity.type
_entity.pdbx_description
1 polymer ?
#
loop_
_entity_poly.entity_id
_entity_poly.type
_entity_poly.pdbx_seq_one_letter_code
_entity_poly.pdbx_strand_id
1 'polypeptide(L)'
;MKKKTPLIPKVKFFKNSIFSHQDSRRGLIGLAGNLKFVNDSKQIKIINVTKKSVKNEIIGNHRHIRKSNQWEYIYVLHENTEKKIFEFRYKNYERPTKKKILYAGDCVSVPPGCALGLLPLVEDSILIEISNKVYHDNYEKINLFT
;
A
#
# COMPACT_ATOMS: atom_id res chain seq x y z
N MET A 1 20.09 17.60 -29.34
CA MET A 1 19.14 16.77 -28.62
C MET A 1 19.20 17.12 -27.15
N LYS A 2 18.12 17.67 -26.58
CA LYS A 2 18.01 17.82 -25.12
C LYS A 2 17.85 16.42 -24.54
N LYS A 3 18.80 15.94 -23.74
CA LYS A 3 18.65 14.70 -22.96
C LYS A 3 17.46 14.90 -22.03
N LYS A 4 16.36 14.14 -22.25
CA LYS A 4 15.25 14.11 -21.31
C LYS A 4 15.77 13.60 -19.97
N THR A 5 15.70 14.44 -18.94
CA THR A 5 16.00 14.02 -17.57
C THR A 5 15.10 12.83 -17.23
N PRO A 6 15.64 11.70 -16.74
CA PRO A 6 14.81 10.55 -16.38
C PRO A 6 13.76 10.97 -15.35
N LEU A 7 12.49 10.61 -15.58
CA LEU A 7 11.42 10.85 -14.63
C LEU A 7 11.70 10.07 -13.34
N ILE A 8 11.81 10.78 -12.21
CA ILE A 8 11.96 10.16 -10.89
C ILE A 8 10.63 9.49 -10.54
N PRO A 9 10.62 8.17 -10.20
CA PRO A 9 9.41 7.46 -9.83
C PRO A 9 8.73 8.10 -8.62
N LYS A 10 7.40 8.15 -8.65
CA LYS A 10 6.56 8.69 -7.56
C LYS A 10 5.52 7.66 -7.14
N VAL A 11 4.92 7.87 -5.98
CA VAL A 11 3.76 7.08 -5.55
C VAL A 11 2.65 7.19 -6.60
N LYS A 12 2.11 6.03 -7.00
CA LYS A 12 1.03 5.92 -7.98
C LYS A 12 -0.12 5.11 -7.41
N PHE A 13 -1.33 5.40 -7.90
CA PHE A 13 -2.56 4.76 -7.47
C PHE A 13 -3.22 4.06 -8.65
N PHE A 14 -3.72 2.85 -8.42
CA PHE A 14 -4.38 2.02 -9.42
C PHE A 14 -5.70 1.48 -8.86
N LYS A 15 -6.64 1.22 -9.76
CA LYS A 15 -7.88 0.52 -9.45
C LYS A 15 -7.80 -0.91 -9.98
N ASN A 16 -8.27 -1.85 -9.18
CA ASN A 16 -8.40 -3.26 -9.58
C ASN A 16 -9.83 -3.72 -9.34
N SER A 17 -10.20 -4.81 -10.01
CA SER A 17 -11.47 -5.47 -9.72
C SER A 17 -11.38 -6.25 -8.42
N ILE A 18 -12.40 -6.15 -7.61
CA ILE A 18 -12.55 -6.91 -6.38
C ILE A 18 -13.78 -7.80 -6.51
N PHE A 19 -13.70 -9.01 -5.97
CA PHE A 19 -14.84 -9.92 -5.87
C PHE A 19 -14.92 -10.48 -4.46
N SER A 20 -16.12 -10.85 -4.03
CA SER A 20 -16.35 -11.48 -2.75
C SER A 20 -17.39 -12.59 -2.87
N HIS A 21 -17.26 -13.57 -2.01
CA HIS A 21 -18.24 -14.65 -1.86
C HIS A 21 -18.28 -15.10 -0.41
N GLN A 22 -19.47 -15.43 0.08
CA GLN A 22 -19.64 -15.96 1.42
C GLN A 22 -20.60 -17.15 1.39
N ASP A 23 -20.23 -18.22 2.07
CA ASP A 23 -21.09 -19.38 2.33
C ASP A 23 -20.99 -19.78 3.82
N SER A 24 -21.64 -20.89 4.20
CA SER A 24 -21.65 -21.35 5.59
C SER A 24 -20.28 -21.78 6.13
N ARG A 25 -19.29 -21.95 5.26
CA ARG A 25 -17.94 -22.42 5.61
C ARG A 25 -16.91 -21.31 5.63
N ARG A 26 -17.08 -20.26 4.80
CA ARG A 26 -16.06 -19.22 4.61
C ARG A 26 -16.59 -17.92 4.01
N GLY A 27 -15.87 -16.84 4.31
CA GLY A 27 -15.87 -15.65 3.46
C GLY A 27 -14.67 -15.69 2.53
N LEU A 28 -14.83 -15.20 1.30
CA LEU A 28 -13.78 -15.07 0.31
C LEU A 28 -13.81 -13.68 -0.30
N ILE A 29 -12.67 -13.01 -0.29
CA ILE A 29 -12.44 -11.73 -0.97
C ILE A 29 -11.20 -11.88 -1.81
N GLY A 30 -11.25 -11.45 -3.06
CA GLY A 30 -10.11 -11.53 -3.95
C GLY A 30 -9.97 -10.35 -4.88
N LEU A 31 -8.82 -10.26 -5.49
CA LEU A 31 -8.51 -9.30 -6.55
C LEU A 31 -8.46 -10.02 -7.89
N ALA A 32 -9.05 -9.41 -8.89
CA ALA A 32 -8.97 -9.88 -10.28
C ALA A 32 -8.65 -8.70 -11.20
N GLY A 33 -8.05 -8.98 -12.34
CA GLY A 33 -7.72 -7.97 -13.34
C GLY A 33 -6.21 -7.76 -13.47
N ASN A 34 -5.77 -6.51 -13.56
CA ASN A 34 -4.36 -6.20 -13.84
C ASN A 34 -3.49 -6.35 -12.59
N LEU A 35 -2.86 -7.50 -12.43
CA LEU A 35 -1.91 -7.82 -11.35
C LEU A 35 -0.46 -7.84 -11.85
N LYS A 36 -0.09 -6.94 -12.73
CA LYS A 36 1.23 -6.89 -13.39
C LYS A 36 2.42 -6.84 -12.42
N PHE A 37 2.21 -6.39 -11.20
CA PHE A 37 3.27 -6.29 -10.20
C PHE A 37 3.63 -7.62 -9.52
N VAL A 38 2.86 -8.66 -9.74
CA VAL A 38 3.08 -9.98 -9.11
C VAL A 38 4.31 -10.68 -9.70
N ASN A 39 4.57 -10.51 -10.99
CA ASN A 39 5.61 -11.26 -11.70
C ASN A 39 7.03 -11.03 -11.17
N ASP A 40 7.33 -9.81 -10.70
CA ASP A 40 8.67 -9.45 -10.21
C ASP A 40 8.78 -9.55 -8.69
N SER A 41 7.79 -10.14 -8.04
CA SER A 41 7.76 -10.23 -6.59
C SER A 41 8.79 -11.21 -6.04
N LYS A 42 9.40 -10.84 -4.91
CA LYS A 42 10.24 -11.71 -4.09
C LYS A 42 9.60 -12.01 -2.75
N GLN A 43 8.60 -11.23 -2.37
CA GLN A 43 7.89 -11.39 -1.12
C GLN A 43 6.44 -10.91 -1.26
N ILE A 44 5.52 -11.68 -0.70
CA ILE A 44 4.11 -11.33 -0.55
C ILE A 44 3.77 -11.42 0.92
N LYS A 45 3.22 -10.33 1.47
CA LYS A 45 2.68 -10.31 2.84
C LYS A 45 1.17 -10.16 2.78
N ILE A 46 0.49 -10.88 3.65
CA ILE A 46 -0.94 -10.72 3.90
C ILE A 46 -1.07 -10.15 5.31
N ILE A 47 -1.62 -8.94 5.39
CA ILE A 47 -1.75 -8.20 6.64
C ILE A 47 -3.23 -8.13 7.00
N ASN A 48 -3.60 -8.79 8.09
CA ASN A 48 -4.95 -8.71 8.65
C ASN A 48 -5.06 -7.51 9.57
N VAL A 49 -5.91 -6.58 9.23
CA VAL A 49 -6.19 -5.39 10.05
C VAL A 49 -7.50 -5.62 10.78
N THR A 50 -7.43 -6.13 12.01
CA THR A 50 -8.59 -6.59 12.76
C THR A 50 -9.35 -5.47 13.45
N LYS A 51 -8.70 -4.34 13.71
CA LYS A 51 -9.29 -3.22 14.45
C LYS A 51 -9.14 -1.91 13.71
N LYS A 52 -10.17 -1.07 13.81
CA LYS A 52 -10.05 0.35 13.52
C LYS A 52 -8.98 0.95 14.42
N SER A 53 -8.11 1.79 13.86
CA SER A 53 -7.09 2.47 14.66
C SER A 53 -7.74 3.31 15.77
N VAL A 54 -7.33 3.04 16.98
CA VAL A 54 -7.63 3.87 18.14
C VAL A 54 -6.33 4.57 18.51
N LYS A 55 -6.25 5.87 18.25
CA LYS A 55 -5.09 6.72 18.59
C LYS A 55 -3.75 6.22 18.03
N ASN A 56 -3.44 6.58 16.82
CA ASN A 56 -2.08 6.57 16.25
C ASN A 56 -1.43 5.20 15.99
N GLU A 57 -2.19 4.13 15.90
CA GLU A 57 -1.65 2.87 15.40
C GLU A 57 -1.57 2.92 13.87
N ILE A 58 -0.42 3.34 13.39
CA ILE A 58 -0.16 3.53 11.97
C ILE A 58 0.59 2.32 11.42
N ILE A 59 0.11 1.78 10.32
CA ILE A 59 0.84 0.76 9.56
C ILE A 59 1.83 1.47 8.66
N GLY A 60 3.10 1.07 8.67
CA GLY A 60 4.16 1.71 7.91
C GLY A 60 4.81 2.84 8.69
N ASN A 61 4.58 4.10 8.30
CA ASN A 61 5.29 5.26 8.83
C ASN A 61 6.79 5.19 8.61
N HIS A 62 7.17 4.75 7.42
CA HIS A 62 8.56 4.56 7.04
C HIS A 62 8.76 4.81 5.53
N ARG A 63 10.00 4.85 5.14
CA ARG A 63 10.42 4.74 3.73
C ARG A 63 11.56 3.74 3.60
N HIS A 64 11.59 3.00 2.51
CA HIS A 64 12.78 2.25 2.16
C HIS A 64 13.83 3.19 1.61
N ILE A 65 15.08 3.02 2.02
CA ILE A 65 16.17 3.87 1.53
C ILE A 65 16.33 3.66 0.02
N ARG A 66 16.66 4.73 -0.67
CA ARG A 66 16.72 4.74 -2.14
C ARG A 66 17.68 3.68 -2.70
N LYS A 67 18.81 3.46 -2.05
CA LYS A 67 19.81 2.45 -2.44
C LYS A 67 19.31 1.01 -2.37
N SER A 68 18.28 0.73 -1.57
CA SER A 68 17.72 -0.61 -1.48
C SER A 68 17.06 -1.08 -2.76
N ASN A 69 16.62 -0.14 -3.59
CA ASN A 69 15.80 -0.39 -4.79
C ASN A 69 14.53 -1.22 -4.48
N GLN A 70 14.02 -1.12 -3.26
CA GLN A 70 12.83 -1.84 -2.83
C GLN A 70 11.57 -1.08 -3.18
N TRP A 71 10.71 -1.71 -3.97
CA TRP A 71 9.36 -1.27 -4.31
C TRP A 71 8.34 -2.03 -3.48
N GLU A 72 7.29 -1.35 -3.10
CA GLU A 72 6.11 -1.94 -2.47
C GLU A 72 4.87 -1.66 -3.29
N TYR A 73 4.03 -2.68 -3.43
CA TYR A 73 2.72 -2.61 -4.07
C TYR A 73 1.69 -3.07 -3.05
N ILE A 74 0.77 -2.20 -2.68
CA ILE A 74 -0.17 -2.45 -1.59
C ILE A 74 -1.58 -2.50 -2.17
N TYR A 75 -2.25 -3.63 -1.99
CA TYR A 75 -3.63 -3.86 -2.40
C TYR A 75 -4.54 -3.85 -1.19
N VAL A 76 -5.64 -3.14 -1.29
CA VAL A 76 -6.65 -3.01 -0.22
C VAL A 76 -7.82 -3.94 -0.51
N LEU A 77 -8.10 -4.86 0.40
CA LEU A 77 -9.25 -5.75 0.33
C LEU A 77 -10.22 -5.48 1.48
N HIS A 78 -11.48 -5.37 1.14
CA HIS A 78 -12.59 -5.30 2.07
C HIS A 78 -13.88 -5.70 1.34
N GLU A 79 -14.82 -6.33 2.03
CA GLU A 79 -16.09 -6.74 1.42
C GLU A 79 -16.97 -5.54 1.01
N ASN A 80 -16.85 -4.42 1.70
CA ASN A 80 -17.59 -3.21 1.38
C ASN A 80 -16.76 -2.28 0.50
N THR A 81 -17.21 -2.11 -0.75
CA THR A 81 -16.51 -1.30 -1.76
C THR A 81 -16.74 0.21 -1.64
N GLU A 82 -17.67 0.64 -0.81
CA GLU A 82 -18.04 2.05 -0.67
C GLU A 82 -17.44 2.73 0.56
N LYS A 83 -16.98 1.93 1.54
CA LYS A 83 -16.37 2.46 2.76
C LYS A 83 -14.96 2.99 2.52
N LYS A 84 -14.62 4.06 3.23
CA LYS A 84 -13.26 4.53 3.39
C LYS A 84 -12.50 3.55 4.28
N ILE A 85 -11.51 2.87 3.74
CA ILE A 85 -10.80 1.79 4.45
C ILE A 85 -9.55 2.30 5.15
N PHE A 86 -8.75 3.09 4.45
CA PHE A 86 -7.54 3.69 5.02
C PHE A 86 -7.42 5.17 4.68
N GLU A 87 -6.90 5.95 5.63
CA GLU A 87 -6.24 7.20 5.31
C GLU A 87 -4.78 6.89 5.00
N PHE A 88 -4.41 7.06 3.75
CA PHE A 88 -3.04 6.86 3.27
C PHE A 88 -2.32 8.19 3.23
N ARG A 89 -1.21 8.31 3.94
CA ARG A 89 -0.31 9.45 3.83
C ARG A 89 1.00 9.02 3.22
N TYR A 90 1.55 9.88 2.40
CA TYR A 90 2.76 9.58 1.67
C TYR A 90 3.57 10.82 1.39
N LYS A 91 4.84 10.60 1.12
CA LYS A 91 5.80 11.65 0.83
C LYS A 91 6.69 11.19 -0.30
N ASN A 92 6.66 11.91 -1.42
CA ASN A 92 7.56 11.64 -2.54
C ASN A 92 8.91 12.29 -2.22
N TYR A 93 9.87 11.50 -1.77
CA TYR A 93 11.20 11.98 -1.36
C TYR A 93 11.09 13.07 -0.27
N GLU A 94 11.71 14.23 -0.46
CA GLU A 94 11.67 15.35 0.49
C GLU A 94 10.52 16.34 0.22
N ARG A 95 9.56 15.99 -0.62
CA ARG A 95 8.40 16.83 -0.91
C ARG A 95 7.40 16.81 0.26
N PRO A 96 6.47 17.78 0.32
CA PRO A 96 5.45 17.81 1.37
C PRO A 96 4.61 16.53 1.43
N THR A 97 4.19 16.16 2.63
CA THR A 97 3.27 15.03 2.86
C THR A 97 1.93 15.28 2.17
N LYS A 98 1.45 14.23 1.50
CA LYS A 98 0.13 14.20 0.86
C LYS A 98 -0.74 13.13 1.51
N LYS A 99 -2.04 13.27 1.30
CA LYS A 99 -3.06 12.37 1.84
C LYS A 99 -3.98 11.87 0.74
N LYS A 100 -4.39 10.61 0.84
CA LYS A 100 -5.42 10.00 0.00
C LYS A 100 -6.23 8.99 0.80
N ILE A 101 -7.52 8.92 0.55
CA ILE A 101 -8.38 7.86 1.09
C ILE A 101 -8.35 6.67 0.13
N LEU A 102 -8.13 5.48 0.71
CA LEU A 102 -8.14 4.23 -0.03
C LEU A 102 -9.42 3.46 0.24
N TYR A 103 -9.95 2.88 -0.83
CA TYR A 103 -11.14 2.03 -0.84
C TYR A 103 -10.77 0.60 -1.21
N ALA A 104 -11.67 -0.33 -0.99
CA ALA A 104 -11.47 -1.71 -1.43
C ALA A 104 -11.23 -1.78 -2.94
N GLY A 105 -10.22 -2.55 -3.34
CA GLY A 105 -9.77 -2.67 -4.73
C GLY A 105 -8.71 -1.65 -5.14
N ASP A 106 -8.39 -0.68 -4.31
CA ASP A 106 -7.28 0.24 -4.59
C ASP A 106 -5.93 -0.46 -4.47
N CYS A 107 -5.00 -0.08 -5.32
CA CYS A 107 -3.60 -0.47 -5.25
C CYS A 107 -2.72 0.76 -5.25
N VAL A 108 -1.67 0.73 -4.44
CA VAL A 108 -0.67 1.80 -4.36
C VAL A 108 0.69 1.22 -4.69
N SER A 109 1.42 1.85 -5.60
CA SER A 109 2.84 1.54 -5.80
C SER A 109 3.70 2.59 -5.12
N VAL A 110 4.64 2.14 -4.29
CA VAL A 110 5.55 3.00 -3.52
C VAL A 110 6.98 2.69 -3.92
N PRO A 111 7.63 3.60 -4.66
CA PRO A 111 9.03 3.42 -5.03
C PRO A 111 9.98 3.65 -3.84
N PRO A 112 11.21 3.16 -3.91
CA PRO A 112 12.21 3.42 -2.89
C PRO A 112 12.45 4.93 -2.73
N GLY A 113 12.66 5.38 -1.49
CA GLY A 113 12.82 6.79 -1.14
C GLY A 113 11.52 7.54 -0.88
N CYS A 114 10.37 6.96 -1.20
CA CYS A 114 9.05 7.50 -0.85
C CYS A 114 8.57 6.93 0.47
N ALA A 115 8.00 7.79 1.32
CA ALA A 115 7.46 7.40 2.60
C ALA A 115 5.98 7.06 2.51
N LEU A 116 5.53 6.13 3.32
CA LEU A 116 4.13 5.71 3.39
C LEU A 116 3.69 5.45 4.83
N GLY A 117 2.41 5.66 5.07
CA GLY A 117 1.74 5.31 6.31
C GLY A 117 0.24 5.14 6.08
N LEU A 118 -0.36 4.14 6.71
CA LEU A 118 -1.78 3.83 6.60
C LEU A 118 -2.44 3.87 7.97
N LEU A 119 -3.47 4.67 8.09
CA LEU A 119 -4.34 4.72 9.26
C LEU A 119 -5.62 3.92 8.96
N PRO A 120 -5.86 2.79 9.66
CA PRO A 120 -7.10 2.04 9.49
C PRO A 120 -8.33 2.84 9.92
N LEU A 121 -9.34 2.89 9.06
CA LEU A 121 -10.61 3.59 9.33
C LEU A 121 -11.76 2.63 9.63
N VAL A 122 -11.58 1.36 9.36
CA VAL A 122 -12.56 0.28 9.59
C VAL A 122 -11.89 -0.94 10.18
N GLU A 123 -12.70 -1.83 10.73
CA GLU A 123 -12.28 -3.17 11.17
C GLU A 123 -12.24 -4.15 9.99
N ASP A 124 -11.53 -5.26 10.17
CA ASP A 124 -11.55 -6.43 9.30
C ASP A 124 -11.21 -6.15 7.83
N SER A 125 -10.20 -5.32 7.60
CA SER A 125 -9.62 -5.15 6.28
C SER A 125 -8.37 -6.01 6.10
N ILE A 126 -8.02 -6.28 4.85
CA ILE A 126 -6.82 -7.03 4.47
C ILE A 126 -5.99 -6.16 3.53
N LEU A 127 -4.70 -6.11 3.81
CA LEU A 127 -3.71 -5.60 2.87
C LEU A 127 -2.91 -6.76 2.29
N ILE A 128 -2.71 -6.74 0.99
CA ILE A 128 -1.72 -7.59 0.32
C ILE A 128 -0.58 -6.68 -0.12
N GLU A 129 0.58 -6.90 0.45
CA GLU A 129 1.79 -6.16 0.13
C GLU A 129 2.75 -7.03 -0.66
N ILE A 130 3.09 -6.58 -1.86
CA ILE A 130 4.01 -7.28 -2.76
C ILE A 130 5.28 -6.44 -2.84
N SER A 131 6.43 -7.09 -2.66
CA SER A 131 7.74 -6.43 -2.76
C SER A 131 8.68 -7.18 -3.71
N ASN A 132 9.53 -6.45 -4.41
CA ASN A 132 10.58 -7.01 -5.25
C ASN A 132 11.84 -7.42 -4.44
N LYS A 133 11.83 -7.22 -3.15
CA LYS A 133 12.91 -7.60 -2.21
C LYS A 133 12.31 -8.38 -1.04
N VAL A 134 13.08 -9.31 -0.52
CA VAL A 134 12.76 -9.96 0.75
C VAL A 134 12.97 -8.94 1.88
N TYR A 135 12.16 -9.04 2.94
CA TYR A 135 12.23 -8.13 4.09
C TYR A 135 13.68 -8.01 4.63
N HIS A 136 14.06 -6.77 4.89
CA HIS A 136 15.30 -6.41 5.59
C HIS A 136 15.13 -5.02 6.25
N ASP A 137 16.09 -4.63 7.08
CA ASP A 137 16.02 -3.41 7.91
C ASP A 137 16.43 -2.12 7.15
N ASN A 138 16.42 -2.12 5.82
CA ASN A 138 16.77 -0.96 5.01
C ASN A 138 15.63 0.04 4.88
N TYR A 139 15.16 0.53 6.01
CA TYR A 139 14.14 1.58 6.06
C TYR A 139 14.44 2.63 7.11
N GLU A 140 13.87 3.81 6.92
CA GLU A 140 13.89 4.92 7.87
C GLU A 140 12.48 5.18 8.39
N LYS A 141 12.35 5.41 9.69
CA LYS A 141 11.09 5.84 10.28
C LYS A 141 10.80 7.28 9.89
N ILE A 142 9.60 7.53 9.37
CA ILE A 142 9.10 8.86 9.00
C ILE A 142 7.73 9.02 9.63
N ASN A 143 7.54 10.05 10.42
CA ASN A 143 6.22 10.33 11.00
C ASN A 143 5.38 11.17 10.02
N LEU A 144 4.35 10.56 9.45
CA LEU A 144 3.45 11.19 8.48
C LEU A 144 2.12 11.67 9.10
N PHE A 145 1.89 11.39 10.38
CA PHE A 145 0.60 11.64 11.06
C PHE A 145 0.71 12.59 12.25
N THR A 146 1.69 13.44 12.24
CA THR A 146 1.80 14.55 13.21
C THR A 146 1.02 15.77 12.77
#